data_1ca1d29963b475f6e7f82696ab8a4659
#
_entry.id   1ca1d29963b475f6e7f82696ab8a4659
#
_cell.length_a   1.000
_cell.length_b   1.000
_cell.length_c   1.000
_cell.angle_alpha   90.00
_cell.angle_beta   90.00
_cell.angle_gamma   90.00
#
_symmetry.space_group_name_H-M   'P 1'
#
loop_
_entity.id
_entity.type
_entity.pdbx_description
1 polymer ?
#
loop_
_entity_poly.entity_id
_entity_poly.type
_entity_poly.pdbx_seq_one_letter_code
_entity_poly.pdbx_strand_id
1 'polypeptide(L)'
;VMRVFFVFPGQGTQRPGILHGLNTFGLSVLEEMSNAIGLDLLTLDSAEAFERTENVQLALLCAGIGKCRELEAAGIQPSLVAGLSIGAFGAAVAAHALSLTDAARLVLLRGRLMQGAYPSGYGMMAIGGLNLNTAEDITNAVDDIYVSNINSEQQIVLSGPLSSLDIAAKRAKDRGALYAKRIQVTVPSHCPLLMCPAKVLMEAFQKVEVKRPKVPYLSVNSGRVIWDPTKLVDDLAFNMARRTSWLDAAQAAKERGIDVLIEMPPGGILGSLAQTTFADGLVISSSTTPAEEIIERIGRLQ
;
A
#
# COMPACT_ATOMS: atom_id res chain seq x y z
N VAL A 1 -13.94 23.57 -6.44
CA VAL A 1 -12.52 23.18 -6.25
C VAL A 1 -12.44 21.68 -6.41
N MET A 2 -11.63 21.24 -7.36
CA MET A 2 -11.42 19.83 -7.66
C MET A 2 -10.76 19.11 -6.48
N ARG A 3 -11.28 17.95 -6.11
CA ARG A 3 -10.78 17.14 -4.98
C ARG A 3 -9.90 16.02 -5.49
N VAL A 4 -8.63 16.05 -5.10
CA VAL A 4 -7.60 15.09 -5.54
C VAL A 4 -7.29 14.09 -4.44
N PHE A 5 -7.24 12.83 -4.80
CA PHE A 5 -6.93 11.73 -3.91
C PHE A 5 -5.57 11.12 -4.28
N PHE A 6 -4.59 11.23 -3.38
CA PHE A 6 -3.30 10.57 -3.54
C PHE A 6 -3.34 9.18 -2.93
N VAL A 7 -2.99 8.17 -3.70
CA VAL A 7 -2.95 6.79 -3.24
C VAL A 7 -1.54 6.21 -3.40
N PHE A 8 -1.08 5.54 -2.34
CA PHE A 8 0.26 4.95 -2.27
C PHE A 8 0.13 3.43 -2.38
N PRO A 9 0.78 2.79 -3.39
CA PRO A 9 0.66 1.36 -3.60
C PRO A 9 1.39 0.54 -2.53
N GLY A 10 1.00 -0.73 -2.42
CA GLY A 10 1.71 -1.76 -1.67
C GLY A 10 2.77 -2.48 -2.51
N GLN A 11 3.34 -3.56 -1.95
CA GLN A 11 4.27 -4.46 -2.64
C GLN A 11 3.57 -5.17 -3.81
N GLY A 12 4.37 -5.56 -4.82
CA GLY A 12 3.93 -6.28 -6.00
C GLY A 12 4.12 -5.54 -7.32
N THR A 13 4.39 -4.23 -7.27
CA THR A 13 4.61 -3.38 -8.45
C THR A 13 6.05 -2.90 -8.61
N GLN A 14 6.89 -3.14 -7.60
CA GLN A 14 8.28 -2.71 -7.61
C GLN A 14 9.07 -3.34 -8.76
N ARG A 15 10.01 -2.57 -9.29
CA ARG A 15 10.95 -3.00 -10.34
C ARG A 15 12.35 -2.55 -9.97
N PRO A 16 13.39 -3.39 -10.19
CA PRO A 16 14.78 -2.95 -10.07
C PRO A 16 15.03 -1.71 -10.91
N GLY A 17 15.83 -0.78 -10.40
CA GLY A 17 16.12 0.49 -11.05
C GLY A 17 15.15 1.63 -10.71
N ILE A 18 14.16 1.41 -9.87
CA ILE A 18 13.17 2.44 -9.50
C ILE A 18 13.81 3.64 -8.79
N LEU A 19 14.81 3.40 -7.94
CA LEU A 19 15.53 4.47 -7.23
C LEU A 19 16.57 5.16 -8.12
N HIS A 20 17.13 4.45 -9.08
CA HIS A 20 18.06 5.03 -10.06
C HIS A 20 17.35 5.93 -11.09
N GLY A 21 16.06 5.77 -11.27
CA GLY A 21 15.23 6.60 -12.17
C GLY A 21 14.59 7.82 -11.49
N LEU A 22 14.94 8.14 -10.24
CA LEU A 22 14.34 9.25 -9.51
C LEU A 22 14.81 10.62 -10.09
N ASN A 23 13.87 11.57 -10.12
CA ASN A 23 14.16 12.98 -10.41
C ASN A 23 14.72 13.69 -9.16
N THR A 24 14.95 15.00 -9.26
CA THR A 24 15.52 15.81 -8.15
C THR A 24 14.71 15.74 -6.86
N PHE A 25 13.37 15.68 -6.92
CA PHE A 25 12.51 15.51 -5.76
C PHE A 25 12.73 14.14 -5.11
N GLY A 26 12.73 13.09 -5.92
CA GLY A 26 12.99 11.74 -5.45
C GLY A 26 14.40 11.55 -4.88
N LEU A 27 15.42 12.15 -5.50
CA LEU A 27 16.80 12.11 -5.00
C LEU A 27 16.94 12.80 -3.64
N SER A 28 16.26 13.93 -3.41
CA SER A 28 16.22 14.59 -2.10
C SER A 28 15.57 13.71 -1.03
N VAL A 29 14.50 13.01 -1.37
CA VAL A 29 13.84 12.04 -0.47
C VAL A 29 14.77 10.86 -0.17
N LEU A 30 15.45 10.34 -1.17
CA LEU A 30 16.40 9.24 -1.06
C LEU A 30 17.55 9.59 -0.10
N GLU A 31 18.13 10.80 -0.24
CA GLU A 31 19.19 11.29 0.65
C GLU A 31 18.68 11.43 2.09
N GLU A 32 17.51 12.05 2.30
CA GLU A 32 16.91 12.21 3.62
C GLU A 32 16.66 10.85 4.30
N MET A 33 16.11 9.87 3.57
CA MET A 33 15.85 8.53 4.08
C MET A 33 17.15 7.77 4.35
N SER A 34 18.15 7.83 3.43
CA SER A 34 19.45 7.16 3.59
C SER A 34 20.16 7.64 4.84
N ASN A 35 20.17 8.95 5.07
CA ASN A 35 20.75 9.56 6.27
C ASN A 35 19.98 9.13 7.54
N ALA A 36 18.67 9.05 7.49
CA ALA A 36 17.82 8.66 8.62
C ALA A 36 18.08 7.24 9.13
N ILE A 37 18.36 6.31 8.21
CA ILE A 37 18.52 4.88 8.53
C ILE A 37 19.99 4.41 8.49
N GLY A 38 20.91 5.27 8.04
CA GLY A 38 22.34 4.94 7.92
C GLY A 38 22.64 3.90 6.84
N LEU A 39 21.84 3.83 5.78
CA LEU A 39 21.99 2.90 4.65
C LEU A 39 21.91 3.69 3.33
N ASP A 40 22.78 3.35 2.38
CA ASP A 40 22.64 3.88 1.02
C ASP A 40 21.52 3.12 0.28
N LEU A 41 20.38 3.78 0.10
CA LEU A 41 19.20 3.20 -0.54
C LEU A 41 19.45 2.80 -1.99
N LEU A 42 20.39 3.45 -2.72
CA LEU A 42 20.71 3.05 -4.10
C LEU A 42 21.29 1.64 -4.16
N THR A 43 21.98 1.18 -3.12
CA THR A 43 22.50 -0.19 -3.06
C THR A 43 21.40 -1.24 -2.89
N LEU A 44 20.20 -0.82 -2.54
CA LEU A 44 19.04 -1.69 -2.31
C LEU A 44 18.14 -1.82 -3.57
N ASP A 45 18.50 -1.22 -4.69
CA ASP A 45 17.69 -1.13 -5.90
C ASP A 45 18.11 -2.16 -6.97
N SER A 46 18.08 -3.43 -6.61
CA SER A 46 18.37 -4.54 -7.52
C SER A 46 17.38 -5.69 -7.34
N ALA A 47 17.33 -6.61 -8.31
CA ALA A 47 16.48 -7.78 -8.22
C ALA A 47 16.80 -8.64 -6.99
N GLU A 48 18.10 -8.83 -6.68
CA GLU A 48 18.57 -9.57 -5.52
C GLU A 48 18.20 -8.84 -4.22
N ALA A 49 18.43 -7.51 -4.15
CA ALA A 49 18.08 -6.72 -2.97
C ALA A 49 16.58 -6.77 -2.68
N PHE A 50 15.73 -6.84 -3.71
CA PHE A 50 14.28 -6.90 -3.58
C PHE A 50 13.73 -8.28 -3.17
N GLU A 51 14.58 -9.28 -2.99
CA GLU A 51 14.20 -10.50 -2.28
C GLU A 51 13.92 -10.25 -0.78
N ARG A 52 14.42 -9.12 -0.26
CA ARG A 52 14.19 -8.68 1.11
C ARG A 52 13.03 -7.69 1.20
N THR A 53 12.04 -8.02 2.02
CA THR A 53 10.82 -7.23 2.20
C THR A 53 11.10 -5.79 2.61
N GLU A 54 12.07 -5.55 3.52
CA GLU A 54 12.41 -4.21 3.96
C GLU A 54 12.95 -3.32 2.84
N ASN A 55 13.73 -3.87 1.91
CA ASN A 55 14.29 -3.11 0.79
C ASN A 55 13.18 -2.67 -0.18
N VAL A 56 12.25 -3.57 -0.48
CA VAL A 56 11.07 -3.24 -1.29
C VAL A 56 10.25 -2.12 -0.64
N GLN A 57 9.97 -2.23 0.66
CA GLN A 57 9.16 -1.25 1.36
C GLN A 57 9.82 0.13 1.42
N LEU A 58 11.14 0.19 1.63
CA LEU A 58 11.90 1.44 1.60
C LEU A 58 11.87 2.08 0.20
N ALA A 59 12.05 1.29 -0.85
CA ALA A 59 12.01 1.78 -2.23
C ALA A 59 10.63 2.36 -2.60
N LEU A 60 9.54 1.70 -2.19
CA LEU A 60 8.18 2.17 -2.40
C LEU A 60 7.90 3.48 -1.64
N LEU A 61 8.33 3.60 -0.39
CA LEU A 61 8.19 4.83 0.39
C LEU A 61 8.96 5.98 -0.29
N CYS A 62 10.21 5.74 -0.69
CA CYS A 62 11.07 6.73 -1.33
C CYS A 62 10.45 7.24 -2.64
N ALA A 63 10.11 6.34 -3.55
CA ALA A 63 9.53 6.69 -4.85
C ALA A 63 8.18 7.40 -4.70
N GLY A 64 7.31 6.92 -3.80
CA GLY A 64 6.00 7.50 -3.54
C GLY A 64 6.07 8.92 -3.00
N ILE A 65 6.93 9.17 -2.00
CA ILE A 65 7.08 10.52 -1.42
C ILE A 65 7.82 11.45 -2.36
N GLY A 66 8.79 10.96 -3.13
CA GLY A 66 9.46 11.77 -4.16
C GLY A 66 8.45 12.33 -5.16
N LYS A 67 7.54 11.50 -5.66
CA LYS A 67 6.48 11.92 -6.58
C LYS A 67 5.44 12.82 -5.92
N CYS A 68 5.09 12.54 -4.66
CA CYS A 68 4.20 13.40 -3.89
C CYS A 68 4.74 14.83 -3.80
N ARG A 69 6.01 15.00 -3.42
CA ARG A 69 6.68 16.32 -3.34
C ARG A 69 6.73 17.02 -4.71
N GLU A 70 6.97 16.27 -5.80
CA GLU A 70 6.94 16.81 -7.16
C GLU A 70 5.56 17.38 -7.51
N LEU A 71 4.49 16.61 -7.25
CA LEU A 71 3.12 17.04 -7.54
C LEU A 71 2.70 18.24 -6.68
N GLU A 72 3.06 18.25 -5.40
CA GLU A 72 2.80 19.38 -4.50
C GLU A 72 3.53 20.65 -4.95
N ALA A 73 4.80 20.54 -5.37
CA ALA A 73 5.57 21.65 -5.91
C ALA A 73 4.98 22.17 -7.24
N ALA A 74 4.35 21.30 -8.01
CA ALA A 74 3.61 21.64 -9.23
C ALA A 74 2.19 22.22 -8.95
N GLY A 75 1.83 22.40 -7.66
CA GLY A 75 0.55 23.00 -7.25
C GLY A 75 -0.61 22.00 -7.10
N ILE A 76 -0.36 20.70 -7.27
CA ILE A 76 -1.38 19.65 -7.08
C ILE A 76 -1.36 19.19 -5.62
N GLN A 77 -2.35 19.63 -4.84
CA GLN A 77 -2.46 19.30 -3.42
C GLN A 77 -3.51 18.20 -3.18
N PRO A 78 -3.23 17.20 -2.33
CA PRO A 78 -4.22 16.18 -2.02
C PRO A 78 -5.33 16.73 -1.11
N SER A 79 -6.58 16.36 -1.40
CA SER A 79 -7.75 16.57 -0.54
C SER A 79 -8.01 15.34 0.34
N LEU A 80 -7.41 14.22 -0.01
CA LEU A 80 -7.49 12.92 0.66
C LEU A 80 -6.24 12.13 0.36
N VAL A 81 -5.76 11.35 1.33
CA VAL A 81 -4.66 10.41 1.12
C VAL A 81 -5.00 9.03 1.66
N ALA A 82 -4.54 7.98 1.00
CA ALA A 82 -4.60 6.61 1.48
C ALA A 82 -3.40 5.79 0.98
N GLY A 83 -3.14 4.68 1.62
CA GLY A 83 -2.10 3.77 1.16
C GLY A 83 -2.39 2.31 1.51
N LEU A 84 -2.13 1.43 0.57
CA LEU A 84 -2.26 0.00 0.78
C LEU A 84 -1.01 -0.55 1.45
N SER A 85 -1.16 -1.23 2.58
CA SER A 85 -0.03 -1.88 3.28
C SER A 85 1.09 -0.89 3.63
N ILE A 86 2.29 -1.08 3.07
CA ILE A 86 3.40 -0.14 3.20
C ILE A 86 3.04 1.29 2.75
N GLY A 87 2.20 1.41 1.73
CA GLY A 87 1.72 2.70 1.23
C GLY A 87 1.05 3.56 2.28
N ALA A 88 0.51 2.97 3.35
CA ALA A 88 -0.08 3.69 4.49
C ALA A 88 0.93 4.64 5.16
N PHE A 89 2.22 4.27 5.21
CA PHE A 89 3.28 5.14 5.74
C PHE A 89 3.54 6.33 4.82
N GLY A 90 3.54 6.13 3.50
CA GLY A 90 3.60 7.22 2.52
C GLY A 90 2.41 8.18 2.66
N ALA A 91 1.20 7.64 2.81
CA ALA A 91 -0.01 8.44 3.05
C ALA A 91 0.07 9.24 4.36
N ALA A 92 0.60 8.66 5.45
CA ALA A 92 0.78 9.35 6.72
C ALA A 92 1.81 10.51 6.63
N VAL A 93 2.88 10.33 5.84
CA VAL A 93 3.86 11.39 5.54
C VAL A 93 3.21 12.49 4.70
N ALA A 94 2.49 12.14 3.63
CA ALA A 94 1.77 13.09 2.79
C ALA A 94 0.65 13.83 3.55
N ALA A 95 0.05 13.20 4.57
CA ALA A 95 -0.88 13.86 5.48
C ALA A 95 -0.21 14.79 6.50
N HIS A 96 1.11 14.93 6.49
CA HIS A 96 1.91 15.66 7.48
C HIS A 96 1.73 15.16 8.92
N ALA A 97 1.35 13.89 9.09
CA ALA A 97 1.15 13.28 10.40
C ALA A 97 2.40 12.57 10.92
N LEU A 98 3.27 12.10 10.03
CA LEU A 98 4.50 11.38 10.32
C LEU A 98 5.67 12.03 9.57
N SER A 99 6.83 12.19 10.23
CA SER A 99 8.04 12.67 9.55
C SER A 99 8.57 11.59 8.60
N LEU A 100 9.19 12.00 7.48
CA LEU A 100 9.80 11.04 6.55
C LEU A 100 10.93 10.24 7.22
N THR A 101 11.72 10.89 8.07
CA THR A 101 12.80 10.29 8.85
C THR A 101 12.29 9.15 9.74
N ASP A 102 11.21 9.39 10.48
CA ASP A 102 10.61 8.37 11.35
C ASP A 102 9.90 7.29 10.52
N ALA A 103 9.23 7.67 9.44
CA ALA A 103 8.63 6.71 8.49
C ALA A 103 9.69 5.75 7.93
N ALA A 104 10.86 6.24 7.52
CA ALA A 104 11.94 5.40 7.00
C ALA A 104 12.44 4.39 8.04
N ARG A 105 12.64 4.82 9.30
CA ARG A 105 13.04 3.94 10.40
C ARG A 105 11.98 2.88 10.73
N LEU A 106 10.72 3.28 10.81
CA LEU A 106 9.62 2.36 11.09
C LEU A 106 9.40 1.37 9.94
N VAL A 107 9.53 1.81 8.69
CA VAL A 107 9.38 0.96 7.51
C VAL A 107 10.51 -0.06 7.41
N LEU A 108 11.76 0.34 7.70
CA LEU A 108 12.88 -0.60 7.80
C LEU A 108 12.61 -1.68 8.87
N LEU A 109 12.17 -1.26 10.06
CA LEU A 109 11.81 -2.19 11.14
C LEU A 109 10.65 -3.09 10.72
N ARG A 110 9.58 -2.51 10.14
CA ARG A 110 8.40 -3.26 9.66
C ARG A 110 8.78 -4.37 8.70
N GLY A 111 9.57 -4.04 7.68
CA GLY A 111 10.00 -5.02 6.68
C GLY A 111 10.82 -6.15 7.29
N ARG A 112 11.75 -5.84 8.20
CA ARG A 112 12.56 -6.83 8.92
C ARG A 112 11.72 -7.73 9.82
N LEU A 113 10.76 -7.17 10.55
CA LEU A 113 9.85 -7.91 11.41
C LEU A 113 8.98 -8.88 10.60
N MET A 114 8.43 -8.43 9.47
CA MET A 114 7.62 -9.26 8.58
C MET A 114 8.43 -10.40 7.98
N GLN A 115 9.61 -10.11 7.43
CA GLN A 115 10.51 -11.09 6.82
C GLN A 115 11.02 -12.11 7.86
N GLY A 116 11.37 -11.64 9.04
CA GLY A 116 11.90 -12.48 10.12
C GLY A 116 10.86 -13.42 10.73
N ALA A 117 9.58 -13.04 10.74
CA ALA A 117 8.52 -13.87 11.29
C ALA A 117 8.22 -15.10 10.40
N TYR A 118 8.26 -14.92 9.08
CA TYR A 118 7.94 -15.97 8.10
C TYR A 118 8.95 -15.93 6.95
N PRO A 119 10.18 -16.43 7.15
CA PRO A 119 11.25 -16.35 6.15
C PRO A 119 10.99 -17.22 4.92
N SER A 120 10.18 -18.27 5.05
CA SER A 120 9.84 -19.19 3.96
C SER A 120 8.55 -19.99 4.23
N GLY A 121 8.02 -20.66 3.22
CA GLY A 121 6.88 -21.56 3.36
C GLY A 121 5.51 -20.87 3.40
N TYR A 122 5.45 -19.56 3.31
CA TYR A 122 4.25 -18.75 3.33
C TYR A 122 4.14 -17.84 2.11
N GLY A 123 2.98 -17.26 1.91
CA GLY A 123 2.76 -16.33 0.80
C GLY A 123 1.33 -15.81 0.73
N MET A 124 1.03 -15.24 -0.43
CA MET A 124 -0.27 -14.68 -0.75
C MET A 124 -0.73 -15.15 -2.13
N MET A 125 -2.05 -15.22 -2.31
CA MET A 125 -2.69 -15.66 -3.56
C MET A 125 -3.88 -14.76 -3.91
N ALA A 126 -3.87 -14.23 -5.13
CA ALA A 126 -5.00 -13.51 -5.67
C ALA A 126 -5.98 -14.49 -6.34
N ILE A 127 -7.25 -14.37 -6.00
CA ILE A 127 -8.36 -15.11 -6.60
C ILE A 127 -9.25 -14.11 -7.31
N GLY A 128 -9.52 -14.33 -8.58
CA GLY A 128 -10.46 -13.54 -9.38
C GLY A 128 -11.70 -14.32 -9.75
N GLY A 129 -12.84 -13.62 -9.86
CA GLY A 129 -14.12 -14.18 -10.22
C GLY A 129 -14.95 -14.73 -9.06
N LEU A 130 -14.48 -14.58 -7.82
CA LEU A 130 -15.23 -14.96 -6.62
C LEU A 130 -15.50 -13.74 -5.73
N ASN A 131 -16.68 -13.73 -5.11
CA ASN A 131 -17.01 -12.72 -4.09
C ASN A 131 -16.43 -13.09 -2.71
N LEU A 132 -16.54 -12.15 -1.77
CA LEU A 132 -16.01 -12.29 -0.41
C LEU A 132 -16.61 -13.51 0.32
N ASN A 133 -17.92 -13.73 0.24
CA ASN A 133 -18.59 -14.83 0.96
C ASN A 133 -18.03 -16.19 0.50
N THR A 134 -17.86 -16.38 -0.81
CA THR A 134 -17.28 -17.61 -1.35
C THR A 134 -15.80 -17.79 -0.93
N ALA A 135 -15.04 -16.70 -0.88
CA ALA A 135 -13.66 -16.73 -0.40
C ALA A 135 -13.59 -17.08 1.10
N GLU A 136 -14.49 -16.53 1.92
CA GLU A 136 -14.60 -16.87 3.35
C GLU A 136 -15.00 -18.34 3.57
N ASP A 137 -15.94 -18.88 2.77
CA ASP A 137 -16.25 -20.34 2.81
C ASP A 137 -15.03 -21.20 2.52
N ILE A 138 -14.17 -20.78 1.58
CA ILE A 138 -12.94 -21.49 1.26
C ILE A 138 -11.97 -21.43 2.43
N THR A 139 -11.76 -20.25 3.03
CA THR A 139 -10.85 -20.10 4.17
C THR A 139 -11.34 -20.83 5.41
N ASN A 140 -12.64 -20.90 5.65
CA ASN A 140 -13.23 -21.67 6.75
C ASN A 140 -13.05 -23.19 6.60
N ALA A 141 -12.81 -23.68 5.38
CA ALA A 141 -12.66 -25.10 5.06
C ALA A 141 -11.19 -25.54 4.85
N VAL A 142 -10.21 -24.64 5.07
CA VAL A 142 -8.78 -24.88 4.92
C VAL A 142 -8.04 -24.24 6.07
N ASP A 143 -7.20 -24.99 6.76
CA ASP A 143 -6.49 -24.51 7.95
C ASP A 143 -5.44 -23.45 7.62
N ASP A 144 -5.27 -22.48 8.54
CA ASP A 144 -4.23 -21.47 8.55
C ASP A 144 -4.21 -20.50 7.36
N ILE A 145 -5.30 -20.38 6.62
CA ILE A 145 -5.43 -19.35 5.59
C ILE A 145 -6.49 -18.32 5.96
N TYR A 146 -6.27 -17.10 5.45
CA TYR A 146 -7.08 -15.95 5.80
C TYR A 146 -7.38 -15.10 4.56
N VAL A 147 -8.58 -14.51 4.51
CA VAL A 147 -8.84 -13.41 3.58
C VAL A 147 -8.05 -12.20 4.06
N SER A 148 -7.06 -11.79 3.28
CA SER A 148 -6.14 -10.71 3.60
C SER A 148 -6.49 -9.39 2.93
N ASN A 149 -6.93 -9.42 1.66
CA ASN A 149 -7.29 -8.21 0.93
C ASN A 149 -8.61 -8.41 0.16
N ILE A 150 -9.46 -7.40 0.21
CA ILE A 150 -10.62 -7.23 -0.66
C ILE A 150 -10.29 -6.12 -1.64
N ASN A 151 -9.84 -6.49 -2.84
CA ASN A 151 -9.39 -5.53 -3.84
C ASN A 151 -10.54 -4.98 -4.68
N SER A 152 -11.52 -5.82 -5.00
CA SER A 152 -12.76 -5.48 -5.67
C SER A 152 -13.85 -6.50 -5.30
N GLU A 153 -15.06 -6.32 -5.81
CA GLU A 153 -16.16 -7.28 -5.57
C GLU A 153 -15.83 -8.72 -5.99
N GLN A 154 -14.92 -8.89 -6.95
CA GLN A 154 -14.54 -10.17 -7.53
C GLN A 154 -13.03 -10.45 -7.51
N GLN A 155 -12.25 -9.69 -6.74
CA GLN A 155 -10.83 -9.95 -6.56
C GLN A 155 -10.47 -9.93 -5.08
N ILE A 156 -10.18 -11.10 -4.56
CA ILE A 156 -9.86 -11.37 -3.15
C ILE A 156 -8.44 -11.92 -3.07
N VAL A 157 -7.70 -11.56 -2.02
CA VAL A 157 -6.39 -12.12 -1.75
C VAL A 157 -6.44 -12.95 -0.49
N LEU A 158 -5.83 -14.13 -0.54
CA LEU A 158 -5.64 -15.01 0.60
C LEU A 158 -4.17 -15.01 1.04
N SER A 159 -3.95 -15.16 2.35
CA SER A 159 -2.61 -15.27 2.96
C SER A 159 -2.52 -16.51 3.83
N GLY A 160 -1.36 -17.19 3.84
CA GLY A 160 -1.11 -18.35 4.69
C GLY A 160 0.03 -19.23 4.18
N PRO A 161 0.13 -20.49 4.72
CA PRO A 161 1.08 -21.46 4.26
C PRO A 161 0.88 -21.80 2.78
N LEU A 162 1.98 -22.03 2.06
CA LEU A 162 1.93 -22.36 0.62
C LEU A 162 1.10 -23.60 0.34
N SER A 163 1.20 -24.64 1.19
CA SER A 163 0.41 -25.87 1.07
C SER A 163 -1.10 -25.62 1.21
N SER A 164 -1.50 -24.80 2.17
CA SER A 164 -2.91 -24.43 2.38
C SER A 164 -3.43 -23.55 1.23
N LEU A 165 -2.60 -22.65 0.71
CA LEU A 165 -2.95 -21.85 -0.47
C LEU A 165 -3.16 -22.73 -1.72
N ASP A 166 -2.41 -23.81 -1.90
CA ASP A 166 -2.61 -24.75 -3.02
C ASP A 166 -3.94 -25.49 -2.91
N ILE A 167 -4.34 -25.87 -1.69
CA ILE A 167 -5.66 -26.47 -1.44
C ILE A 167 -6.76 -25.44 -1.74
N ALA A 168 -6.59 -24.21 -1.27
CA ALA A 168 -7.55 -23.13 -1.52
C ALA A 168 -7.69 -22.82 -3.01
N ALA A 169 -6.58 -22.86 -3.77
CA ALA A 169 -6.61 -22.66 -5.23
C ALA A 169 -7.48 -23.69 -5.95
N LYS A 170 -7.38 -24.96 -5.57
CA LYS A 170 -8.24 -26.02 -6.13
C LYS A 170 -9.70 -25.76 -5.80
N ARG A 171 -10.00 -25.49 -4.53
CA ARG A 171 -11.39 -25.19 -4.09
C ARG A 171 -11.95 -23.95 -4.79
N ALA A 172 -11.14 -22.91 -5.02
CA ALA A 172 -11.54 -21.72 -5.75
C ALA A 172 -11.92 -22.04 -7.19
N LYS A 173 -11.12 -22.87 -7.88
CA LYS A 173 -11.44 -23.34 -9.24
C LYS A 173 -12.73 -24.13 -9.28
N ASP A 174 -12.95 -25.05 -8.32
CA ASP A 174 -14.19 -25.84 -8.21
C ASP A 174 -15.43 -24.97 -7.95
N ARG A 175 -15.23 -23.76 -7.39
CA ARG A 175 -16.29 -22.74 -7.18
C ARG A 175 -16.41 -21.72 -8.31
N GLY A 176 -15.69 -21.92 -9.43
CA GLY A 176 -15.81 -21.09 -10.63
C GLY A 176 -14.86 -19.89 -10.66
N ALA A 177 -13.78 -19.88 -9.87
CA ALA A 177 -12.78 -18.82 -9.97
C ALA A 177 -12.18 -18.75 -11.38
N LEU A 178 -12.09 -17.53 -11.93
CA LEU A 178 -11.45 -17.27 -13.21
C LEU A 178 -9.94 -17.54 -13.16
N TYR A 179 -9.34 -17.20 -12.01
CA TYR A 179 -7.93 -17.50 -11.73
C TYR A 179 -7.68 -17.60 -10.23
N ALA A 180 -6.61 -18.33 -9.88
CA ALA A 180 -5.97 -18.34 -8.58
C ALA A 180 -4.47 -18.27 -8.82
N LYS A 181 -3.84 -17.13 -8.52
CA LYS A 181 -2.43 -16.87 -8.83
C LYS A 181 -1.66 -16.42 -7.59
N ARG A 182 -0.50 -17.02 -7.35
CA ARG A 182 0.42 -16.55 -6.31
C ARG A 182 0.92 -15.16 -6.64
N ILE A 183 1.00 -14.30 -5.62
CA ILE A 183 1.59 -12.98 -5.69
C ILE A 183 3.07 -13.11 -5.33
N GLN A 184 3.93 -12.27 -5.89
CA GLN A 184 5.35 -12.21 -5.57
C GLN A 184 5.61 -11.52 -4.22
N VAL A 185 4.97 -12.04 -3.17
CA VAL A 185 5.13 -11.64 -1.78
C VAL A 185 5.27 -12.93 -0.97
N THR A 186 6.38 -13.07 -0.27
CA THR A 186 6.74 -14.27 0.48
C THR A 186 6.26 -14.26 1.93
N VAL A 187 5.69 -13.14 2.38
CA VAL A 187 5.21 -12.95 3.75
C VAL A 187 3.68 -12.98 3.76
N PRO A 188 3.05 -13.73 4.69
CA PRO A 188 1.58 -13.82 4.80
C PRO A 188 1.02 -12.53 5.42
N SER A 189 0.86 -11.48 4.61
CA SER A 189 0.45 -10.16 5.07
C SER A 189 -1.06 -10.05 5.33
N HIS A 190 -1.45 -9.07 6.13
CA HIS A 190 -2.83 -8.65 6.39
C HIS A 190 -3.71 -9.74 7.02
N CYS A 191 -3.11 -10.54 7.89
CA CYS A 191 -3.80 -11.60 8.63
C CYS A 191 -3.20 -11.77 10.03
N PRO A 192 -3.88 -12.51 10.94
CA PRO A 192 -3.44 -12.68 12.33
C PRO A 192 -2.05 -13.27 12.53
N LEU A 193 -1.48 -13.93 11.52
CA LEU A 193 -0.11 -14.47 11.57
C LEU A 193 0.95 -13.40 11.87
N LEU A 194 0.71 -12.14 11.47
CA LEU A 194 1.63 -11.02 11.73
C LEU A 194 1.29 -10.22 12.99
N MET A 195 0.45 -10.73 13.89
CA MET A 195 0.08 -10.02 15.11
C MET A 195 1.26 -9.75 16.05
N CYS A 196 2.17 -10.73 16.21
CA CYS A 196 3.36 -10.53 17.06
C CYS A 196 4.31 -9.48 16.47
N PRO A 197 4.71 -9.52 15.19
CA PRO A 197 5.44 -8.43 14.55
C PRO A 197 4.78 -7.05 14.68
N ALA A 198 3.46 -6.98 14.53
CA ALA A 198 2.71 -5.73 14.65
C ALA A 198 2.79 -5.11 16.06
N LYS A 199 2.76 -5.94 17.12
CA LYS A 199 2.95 -5.48 18.50
C LYS A 199 4.33 -4.86 18.70
N VAL A 200 5.39 -5.48 18.17
CA VAL A 200 6.76 -4.93 18.25
C VAL A 200 6.85 -3.59 17.52
N LEU A 201 6.21 -3.48 16.34
CA LEU A 201 6.14 -2.20 15.62
C LEU A 201 5.37 -1.14 16.41
N MET A 202 4.28 -1.52 17.08
CA MET A 202 3.52 -0.62 17.96
C MET A 202 4.37 -0.08 19.11
N GLU A 203 5.23 -0.90 19.71
CA GLU A 203 6.17 -0.44 20.73
C GLU A 203 7.17 0.58 20.19
N ALA A 204 7.64 0.41 18.94
CA ALA A 204 8.54 1.35 18.31
C ALA A 204 7.91 2.75 18.11
N PHE A 205 6.60 2.83 17.89
CA PHE A 205 5.88 4.10 17.79
C PHE A 205 5.89 4.93 19.09
N GLN A 206 6.18 4.33 20.24
CA GLN A 206 6.30 5.08 21.51
C GLN A 206 7.45 6.11 21.49
N LYS A 207 8.40 5.96 20.58
CA LYS A 207 9.56 6.87 20.40
C LYS A 207 9.39 7.84 19.23
N VAL A 208 8.20 7.88 18.64
CA VAL A 208 7.92 8.65 17.42
C VAL A 208 6.78 9.62 17.68
N GLU A 209 6.95 10.86 17.26
CA GLU A 209 5.89 11.84 17.30
C GLU A 209 4.96 11.66 16.09
N VAL A 210 3.72 11.26 16.34
CA VAL A 210 2.66 11.24 15.32
C VAL A 210 1.68 12.37 15.61
N LYS A 211 1.47 13.24 14.62
CA LYS A 211 0.62 14.43 14.71
C LYS A 211 -0.76 14.14 14.14
N ARG A 212 -1.72 15.03 14.45
CA ARG A 212 -3.01 15.06 13.77
C ARG A 212 -2.76 15.29 12.26
N PRO A 213 -3.29 14.45 11.37
CA PRO A 213 -3.18 14.68 9.93
C PRO A 213 -3.67 16.07 9.52
N LYS A 214 -2.96 16.76 8.64
CA LYS A 214 -3.41 18.03 8.02
C LYS A 214 -4.30 17.77 6.81
N VAL A 215 -4.05 16.68 6.11
CA VAL A 215 -4.90 16.16 5.04
C VAL A 215 -5.62 14.91 5.57
N PRO A 216 -6.92 14.71 5.27
CA PRO A 216 -7.64 13.52 5.69
C PRO A 216 -6.92 12.24 5.29
N TYR A 217 -6.56 11.40 6.27
CA TYR A 217 -5.97 10.08 6.05
C TYR A 217 -7.09 9.03 6.06
N LEU A 218 -7.28 8.34 4.94
CA LEU A 218 -8.24 7.27 4.79
C LEU A 218 -7.57 5.92 5.04
N SER A 219 -7.99 5.22 6.08
CA SER A 219 -7.52 3.88 6.38
C SER A 219 -8.09 2.86 5.40
N VAL A 220 -7.22 2.07 4.77
CA VAL A 220 -7.62 0.96 3.89
C VAL A 220 -8.05 -0.27 4.69
N ASN A 221 -7.73 -0.33 5.98
CA ASN A 221 -8.20 -1.40 6.87
C ASN A 221 -9.66 -1.20 7.31
N SER A 222 -10.06 0.04 7.56
CA SER A 222 -11.40 0.34 8.10
C SER A 222 -12.34 1.05 7.13
N GLY A 223 -11.85 1.56 5.99
CA GLY A 223 -12.62 2.41 5.07
C GLY A 223 -13.01 3.77 5.67
N ARG A 224 -12.35 4.20 6.76
CA ARG A 224 -12.70 5.42 7.49
C ARG A 224 -11.56 6.42 7.51
N VAL A 225 -11.91 7.71 7.52
CA VAL A 225 -10.92 8.78 7.72
C VAL A 225 -10.51 8.82 9.19
N ILE A 226 -9.21 8.86 9.42
CA ILE A 226 -8.58 8.96 10.74
C ILE A 226 -7.96 10.34 10.89
N TRP A 227 -8.35 11.04 11.96
CA TRP A 227 -7.81 12.33 12.39
C TRP A 227 -7.04 12.25 13.71
N ASP A 228 -7.33 11.23 14.49
CA ASP A 228 -6.74 11.01 15.80
C ASP A 228 -5.36 10.36 15.67
N PRO A 229 -4.28 10.97 16.22
CA PRO A 229 -2.93 10.43 16.14
C PRO A 229 -2.81 9.01 16.73
N THR A 230 -3.50 8.73 17.83
CA THR A 230 -3.43 7.42 18.48
C THR A 230 -4.06 6.32 17.61
N LYS A 231 -5.19 6.65 16.98
CA LYS A 231 -5.83 5.73 16.01
C LYS A 231 -5.00 5.56 14.75
N LEU A 232 -4.28 6.60 14.32
CA LEU A 232 -3.36 6.51 13.19
C LEU A 232 -2.17 5.60 13.51
N VAL A 233 -1.59 5.72 14.70
CA VAL A 233 -0.54 4.82 15.19
C VAL A 233 -1.03 3.36 15.18
N ASP A 234 -2.22 3.10 15.72
CA ASP A 234 -2.82 1.77 15.72
C ASP A 234 -3.02 1.23 14.30
N ASP A 235 -3.53 2.06 13.38
CA ASP A 235 -3.72 1.69 11.98
C ASP A 235 -2.38 1.34 11.31
N LEU A 236 -1.36 2.18 11.44
CA LEU A 236 -0.03 1.97 10.85
C LEU A 236 0.70 0.75 11.43
N ALA A 237 0.62 0.55 12.74
CA ALA A 237 1.30 -0.56 13.40
C ALA A 237 0.66 -1.92 13.08
N PHE A 238 -0.67 -1.98 13.09
CA PHE A 238 -1.41 -3.23 12.95
C PHE A 238 -1.92 -3.53 11.54
N ASN A 239 -1.72 -2.65 10.55
CA ASN A 239 -2.21 -2.92 9.19
C ASN A 239 -1.64 -4.22 8.60
N MET A 240 -0.39 -4.58 8.94
CA MET A 240 0.21 -5.84 8.48
C MET A 240 -0.51 -7.09 9.01
N ALA A 241 -1.23 -6.98 10.13
CA ALA A 241 -1.92 -8.07 10.80
C ALA A 241 -3.45 -8.02 10.66
N ARG A 242 -3.97 -7.02 9.95
CA ARG A 242 -5.41 -6.82 9.73
C ARG A 242 -5.75 -6.86 8.25
N ARG A 243 -6.90 -7.45 7.94
CA ARG A 243 -7.46 -7.45 6.58
C ARG A 243 -7.59 -6.02 6.05
N THR A 244 -7.29 -5.83 4.78
CA THR A 244 -7.48 -4.56 4.06
C THR A 244 -8.63 -4.68 3.07
N SER A 245 -9.32 -3.56 2.81
CA SER A 245 -10.33 -3.46 1.77
C SER A 245 -10.08 -2.21 0.92
N TRP A 246 -9.44 -2.39 -0.23
CA TRP A 246 -9.31 -1.32 -1.21
C TRP A 246 -10.67 -0.94 -1.80
N LEU A 247 -11.56 -1.92 -1.97
CA LEU A 247 -12.92 -1.70 -2.43
C LEU A 247 -13.65 -0.67 -1.55
N ASP A 248 -13.66 -0.86 -0.23
CA ASP A 248 -14.34 0.05 0.70
C ASP A 248 -13.65 1.42 0.75
N ALA A 249 -12.32 1.46 0.68
CA ALA A 249 -11.57 2.71 0.66
C ALA A 249 -11.86 3.53 -0.61
N ALA A 250 -11.87 2.89 -1.78
CA ALA A 250 -12.21 3.54 -3.05
C ALA A 250 -13.65 4.08 -3.02
N GLN A 251 -14.59 3.30 -2.51
CA GLN A 251 -15.98 3.72 -2.36
C GLN A 251 -16.14 4.89 -1.38
N ALA A 252 -15.50 4.83 -0.22
CA ALA A 252 -15.50 5.91 0.75
C ALA A 252 -14.88 7.21 0.20
N ALA A 253 -13.88 7.12 -0.67
CA ALA A 253 -13.30 8.27 -1.36
C ALA A 253 -14.28 8.85 -2.38
N LYS A 254 -14.95 8.01 -3.17
CA LYS A 254 -15.98 8.45 -4.14
C LYS A 254 -17.15 9.15 -3.44
N GLU A 255 -17.66 8.61 -2.34
CA GLU A 255 -18.72 9.20 -1.54
C GLU A 255 -18.34 10.57 -0.96
N ARG A 256 -17.05 10.84 -0.78
CA ARG A 256 -16.51 12.14 -0.37
C ARG A 256 -16.37 13.15 -1.50
N GLY A 257 -16.80 12.79 -2.71
CA GLY A 257 -16.76 13.65 -3.88
C GLY A 257 -15.35 13.85 -4.42
N ILE A 258 -14.51 12.82 -4.38
CA ILE A 258 -13.20 12.84 -5.06
C ILE A 258 -13.43 12.82 -6.57
N ASP A 259 -12.79 13.75 -7.27
CA ASP A 259 -12.87 13.90 -8.73
C ASP A 259 -11.71 13.21 -9.45
N VAL A 260 -10.51 13.25 -8.83
CA VAL A 260 -9.26 12.75 -9.41
C VAL A 260 -8.55 11.82 -8.42
N LEU A 261 -8.23 10.61 -8.84
CA LEU A 261 -7.35 9.68 -8.14
C LEU A 261 -6.00 9.68 -8.83
N ILE A 262 -4.92 9.94 -8.08
CA ILE A 262 -3.54 9.85 -8.56
C ILE A 262 -2.81 8.78 -7.76
N GLU A 263 -2.41 7.71 -8.44
CA GLU A 263 -1.62 6.65 -7.82
C GLU A 263 -0.13 6.96 -7.93
N MET A 264 0.56 6.90 -6.78
CA MET A 264 2.00 7.14 -6.67
C MET A 264 2.82 5.98 -7.28
N PRO A 265 4.08 6.24 -7.72
CA PRO A 265 4.91 5.18 -8.27
C PRO A 265 5.22 4.08 -7.21
N PRO A 266 5.50 2.88 -7.69
CA PRO A 266 5.51 2.36 -9.06
C PRO A 266 4.13 1.91 -9.56
N GLY A 267 3.06 2.38 -8.95
CA GLY A 267 1.68 1.95 -9.04
C GLY A 267 1.04 1.88 -10.43
N GLY A 268 -0.25 1.66 -10.41
CA GLY A 268 -1.13 1.38 -11.54
C GLY A 268 -2.20 0.34 -11.18
N ILE A 269 -1.96 -0.45 -10.13
CA ILE A 269 -2.89 -1.51 -9.68
C ILE A 269 -4.08 -0.91 -8.95
N LEU A 270 -3.86 -0.02 -7.99
CA LEU A 270 -4.94 0.57 -7.20
C LEU A 270 -5.85 1.43 -8.07
N GLY A 271 -5.29 2.21 -8.99
CA GLY A 271 -6.04 2.95 -9.98
C GLY A 271 -6.86 2.05 -10.88
N SER A 272 -6.28 0.97 -11.41
CA SER A 272 -7.00 0.00 -12.25
C SER A 272 -8.16 -0.65 -11.50
N LEU A 273 -7.97 -1.01 -10.23
CA LEU A 273 -9.02 -1.59 -9.39
C LEU A 273 -10.13 -0.58 -9.07
N ALA A 274 -9.79 0.70 -8.97
CA ALA A 274 -10.73 1.77 -8.69
C ALA A 274 -11.46 2.30 -9.94
N GLN A 275 -11.09 1.88 -11.15
CA GLN A 275 -11.62 2.40 -12.42
C GLN A 275 -13.16 2.35 -12.48
N THR A 276 -13.77 1.25 -12.03
CA THR A 276 -15.22 1.10 -12.00
C THR A 276 -15.88 2.05 -10.98
N THR A 277 -15.27 2.22 -9.82
CA THR A 277 -15.75 3.13 -8.77
C THR A 277 -15.66 4.59 -9.20
N PHE A 278 -14.62 4.94 -9.97
CA PHE A 278 -14.38 6.30 -10.50
C PHE A 278 -14.70 6.41 -12.00
N ALA A 279 -15.75 5.74 -12.47
CA ALA A 279 -16.12 5.73 -13.88
C ALA A 279 -16.32 7.15 -14.47
N ASP A 280 -16.86 8.07 -13.67
CA ASP A 280 -17.08 9.48 -14.04
C ASP A 280 -15.94 10.41 -13.59
N GLY A 281 -14.87 9.87 -13.02
CA GLY A 281 -13.71 10.61 -12.52
C GLY A 281 -12.45 10.34 -13.32
N LEU A 282 -11.37 11.02 -12.94
CA LEU A 282 -10.07 10.83 -13.56
C LEU A 282 -9.19 9.93 -12.68
N VAL A 283 -8.69 8.84 -13.26
CA VAL A 283 -7.72 7.94 -12.61
C VAL A 283 -6.40 8.03 -13.34
N ILE A 284 -5.34 8.39 -12.64
CA ILE A 284 -4.00 8.61 -13.20
C ILE A 284 -2.98 7.74 -12.46
N SER A 285 -2.14 7.02 -13.21
CA SER A 285 -0.90 6.46 -12.69
C SER A 285 0.24 7.45 -12.91
N SER A 286 0.78 8.01 -11.83
CA SER A 286 1.87 8.97 -11.91
C SER A 286 3.23 8.33 -12.21
N SER A 287 3.30 6.99 -12.26
CA SER A 287 4.49 6.26 -12.73
C SER A 287 4.77 6.47 -14.21
N THR A 288 3.71 6.64 -15.01
CA THR A 288 3.76 6.71 -16.47
C THR A 288 3.33 8.07 -17.00
N THR A 289 2.88 8.98 -16.12
CA THR A 289 2.37 10.30 -16.51
C THR A 289 3.21 11.38 -15.84
N PRO A 290 3.89 12.24 -16.62
CA PRO A 290 4.64 13.39 -16.11
C PRO A 290 3.74 14.39 -15.36
N ALA A 291 4.31 15.17 -14.44
CA ALA A 291 3.55 16.13 -13.65
C ALA A 291 2.84 17.18 -14.51
N GLU A 292 3.49 17.66 -15.55
CA GLU A 292 2.92 18.64 -16.51
C GLU A 292 1.67 18.09 -17.21
N GLU A 293 1.71 16.82 -17.63
CA GLU A 293 0.56 16.17 -18.24
C GLU A 293 -0.58 15.94 -17.23
N ILE A 294 -0.24 15.64 -15.98
CA ILE A 294 -1.23 15.52 -14.90
C ILE A 294 -1.95 16.85 -14.70
N ILE A 295 -1.21 17.97 -14.64
CA ILE A 295 -1.77 19.34 -14.54
C ILE A 295 -2.72 19.63 -15.70
N GLU A 296 -2.29 19.31 -16.94
CA GLU A 296 -3.11 19.55 -18.12
C GLU A 296 -4.41 18.74 -18.11
N ARG A 297 -4.33 17.44 -17.74
CA ARG A 297 -5.53 16.58 -17.62
C ARG A 297 -6.50 17.08 -16.56
N ILE A 298 -5.98 17.53 -15.41
CA ILE A 298 -6.80 18.12 -14.34
C ILE A 298 -7.43 19.45 -14.80
N GLY A 299 -6.66 20.30 -15.49
CA GLY A 299 -7.15 21.57 -16.01
C GLY A 299 -8.30 21.44 -17.01
N ARG A 300 -8.35 20.35 -17.76
CA ARG A 300 -9.43 20.08 -18.73
C ARG A 300 -10.77 19.69 -18.08
N LEU A 301 -10.76 19.37 -16.78
CA LEU A 301 -11.98 19.03 -16.02
C LEU A 301 -12.60 20.27 -15.34
N GLN A 302 -11.92 21.42 -15.36
CA GLN A 302 -12.41 22.71 -14.82
C GLN A 302 -13.14 23.49 -15.90
#